data_dbf8ea418b5679a8c58f68f0521aaab9
#
_entry.id   dbf8ea418b5679a8c58f68f0521aaab9
#
_cell.length_a   1.000
_cell.length_b   1.000
_cell.length_c   1.000
_cell.angle_alpha   90.00
_cell.angle_beta   90.00
_cell.angle_gamma   90.00
#
_symmetry.space_group_name_H-M   'P 1'
#
loop_
_entity.id
_entity.type
_entity.pdbx_description
1 polymer ?
#
loop_
_entity_poly.entity_id
_entity_poly.type
_entity_poly.pdbx_seq_one_letter_code
_entity_poly.pdbx_strand_id
1 'polypeptide(L)'
;MTARKKNIANVARLNALMDEAGLDALVLRSGQNFTYLSGVVYPGTLQRHVDLTDSTRPVMLIWPRNGAPVIVANKIAAGLAERDSWVERVVLYEAYVDSAWAKLTDVLKECGLGSAKVGFEKDYFSAAHWEEIRKGAPKMQMVECTALMDRVRWIKTDDEVALIRRAADLLDDAYLEAFGRIKPGDTERKVHADIMGTCLRLGFEWAHGIFNAFRNAVPYAGESDVVLEKGDAIRTDYVAYLQSYPGHQSRNVIVGPPSAEQKRDYGIAIEIHRKTLDRCRPGANVHDLWQATMNDFKKAGWADNHMLIGHSVGPWWHQQEPILRRKSPHVLEEGMVLALEPHVNFWHVQDMVLVTDGAPDLLSAKFNTDEPFIAG
;
A
#
# COMPACT_ATOMS: atom_id res chain seq x y z
N MET A 1 -16.25 22.92 11.61
CA MET A 1 -14.87 22.38 11.76
C MET A 1 -14.98 20.86 11.67
N THR A 2 -14.42 20.24 10.66
CA THR A 2 -14.25 18.80 10.61
C THR A 2 -13.36 18.37 11.77
N ALA A 3 -13.76 17.35 12.53
CA ALA A 3 -12.94 16.83 13.61
C ALA A 3 -11.56 16.41 13.04
N ARG A 4 -10.47 16.78 13.72
CA ARG A 4 -9.12 16.35 13.36
C ARG A 4 -9.08 14.81 13.32
N LYS A 5 -8.39 14.24 12.36
CA LYS A 5 -8.23 12.80 12.26
C LYS A 5 -7.56 12.25 13.54
N LYS A 6 -8.00 11.08 13.98
CA LYS A 6 -7.34 10.32 15.05
C LYS A 6 -6.05 9.72 14.51
N ASN A 7 -4.99 9.68 15.29
CA ASN A 7 -3.84 8.84 14.97
C ASN A 7 -4.21 7.36 15.17
N ILE A 8 -4.15 6.57 14.11
CA ILE A 8 -4.44 5.13 14.16
C ILE A 8 -3.19 4.26 14.04
N ALA A 9 -2.00 4.88 13.88
CA ALA A 9 -0.74 4.18 13.77
C ALA A 9 -0.38 3.41 15.06
N ASN A 10 0.40 2.34 14.91
CA ASN A 10 0.89 1.54 16.04
C ASN A 10 2.02 2.25 16.80
N VAL A 11 1.65 3.32 17.53
CA VAL A 11 2.61 4.16 18.27
C VAL A 11 3.28 3.38 19.41
N ALA A 12 2.62 2.41 20.00
CA ALA A 12 3.21 1.58 21.05
C ALA A 12 4.39 0.77 20.49
N ARG A 13 4.21 0.14 19.33
CA ARG A 13 5.26 -0.61 18.63
C ARG A 13 6.38 0.32 18.13
N LEU A 14 6.02 1.49 17.59
CA LEU A 14 6.99 2.52 17.19
C LEU A 14 7.91 2.88 18.36
N ASN A 15 7.33 3.20 19.50
CA ASN A 15 8.08 3.60 20.68
C ASN A 15 9.01 2.49 21.17
N ALA A 16 8.54 1.25 21.20
CA ALA A 16 9.36 0.10 21.59
C ALA A 16 10.56 -0.09 20.65
N LEU A 17 10.36 0.03 19.35
CA LEU A 17 11.43 -0.09 18.36
C LEU A 17 12.40 1.09 18.37
N MET A 18 11.93 2.30 18.67
CA MET A 18 12.80 3.46 18.90
C MET A 18 13.67 3.28 20.14
N ASP A 19 13.12 2.74 21.23
CA ASP A 19 13.86 2.44 22.46
C ASP A 19 14.93 1.36 22.21
N GLU A 20 14.56 0.28 21.49
CA GLU A 20 15.50 -0.78 21.08
C GLU A 20 16.69 -0.21 20.27
N ALA A 21 16.41 0.73 19.35
CA ALA A 21 17.41 1.37 18.50
C ALA A 21 18.15 2.54 19.20
N GLY A 22 17.70 2.96 20.40
CA GLY A 22 18.21 4.11 21.13
C GLY A 22 18.03 5.42 20.36
N LEU A 23 16.86 5.62 19.71
CA LEU A 23 16.54 6.80 18.92
C LEU A 23 15.80 7.84 19.76
N ASP A 24 16.28 9.07 19.73
CA ASP A 24 15.63 10.21 20.37
C ASP A 24 14.51 10.81 19.53
N ALA A 25 14.60 10.66 18.20
CA ALA A 25 13.59 11.15 17.26
C ALA A 25 13.67 10.45 15.90
N LEU A 26 12.63 10.65 15.08
CA LEU A 26 12.60 10.34 13.66
C LEU A 26 12.35 11.60 12.84
N VAL A 27 12.91 11.65 11.64
CA VAL A 27 12.57 12.62 10.59
C VAL A 27 12.09 11.84 9.38
N LEU A 28 10.82 12.01 9.06
CA LEU A 28 10.14 11.30 7.98
C LEU A 28 9.73 12.31 6.92
N ARG A 29 10.08 12.02 5.68
CA ARG A 29 9.67 12.84 4.55
C ARG A 29 8.29 12.41 4.05
N SER A 30 7.55 13.31 3.38
CA SER A 30 6.31 12.99 2.67
C SER A 30 6.45 11.67 1.89
N GLY A 31 5.53 10.78 2.11
CA GLY A 31 5.54 9.38 1.66
C GLY A 31 4.83 8.49 2.69
N GLN A 32 5.07 7.19 2.62
CA GLN A 32 4.32 6.21 3.41
C GLN A 32 4.45 6.41 4.93
N ASN A 33 5.65 6.68 5.46
CA ASN A 33 5.89 6.82 6.89
C ASN A 33 5.39 8.16 7.44
N PHE A 34 5.53 9.23 6.66
CA PHE A 34 4.92 10.52 6.96
C PHE A 34 3.40 10.39 7.05
N THR A 35 2.77 9.81 6.02
CA THR A 35 1.31 9.61 5.97
C THR A 35 0.83 8.72 7.12
N TYR A 36 1.56 7.64 7.41
CA TYR A 36 1.27 6.70 8.50
C TYR A 36 1.18 7.39 9.86
N LEU A 37 2.14 8.26 10.19
CA LEU A 37 2.20 8.92 11.49
C LEU A 37 1.43 10.24 11.55
N SER A 38 1.34 10.99 10.45
CA SER A 38 0.66 12.30 10.43
C SER A 38 -0.83 12.22 10.09
N GLY A 39 -1.26 11.17 9.38
CA GLY A 39 -2.60 11.03 8.81
C GLY A 39 -2.86 11.93 7.58
N VAL A 40 -1.86 12.67 7.09
CA VAL A 40 -2.03 13.57 5.94
C VAL A 40 -1.83 12.83 4.63
N VAL A 41 -2.75 13.06 3.71
CA VAL A 41 -2.65 12.62 2.31
C VAL A 41 -2.63 13.85 1.42
N TYR A 42 -1.60 13.98 0.61
CA TYR A 42 -1.52 15.02 -0.40
C TYR A 42 -2.10 14.53 -1.72
N PRO A 43 -3.15 15.18 -2.27
CA PRO A 43 -3.81 14.68 -3.46
C PRO A 43 -3.07 15.05 -4.75
N GLY A 44 -3.13 14.16 -5.74
CA GLY A 44 -2.85 14.42 -7.15
C GLY A 44 -1.57 15.19 -7.44
N THR A 45 -1.70 16.35 -8.03
CA THR A 45 -0.57 17.18 -8.44
C THR A 45 0.29 17.64 -7.24
N LEU A 46 -0.34 17.97 -6.11
CA LEU A 46 0.40 18.41 -4.92
C LEU A 46 1.27 17.28 -4.37
N GLN A 47 0.78 16.04 -4.36
CA GLN A 47 1.54 14.87 -3.97
C GLN A 47 2.85 14.76 -4.77
N ARG A 48 2.80 14.89 -6.10
CA ARG A 48 4.00 14.86 -6.94
C ARG A 48 4.99 15.97 -6.57
N HIS A 49 4.50 17.17 -6.24
CA HIS A 49 5.37 18.27 -5.84
C HIS A 49 6.06 18.05 -4.49
N VAL A 50 5.46 17.34 -3.55
CA VAL A 50 6.05 17.12 -2.23
C VAL A 50 6.88 15.83 -2.16
N ASP A 51 6.55 14.83 -2.97
CA ASP A 51 7.17 13.49 -2.89
C ASP A 51 8.43 13.34 -3.75
N LEU A 52 8.61 14.14 -4.81
CA LEU A 52 9.82 14.09 -5.63
C LEU A 52 11.07 14.41 -4.80
N THR A 53 12.13 13.62 -4.98
CA THR A 53 13.37 13.77 -4.22
C THR A 53 14.04 15.12 -4.37
N ASP A 54 13.96 15.71 -5.56
CA ASP A 54 14.49 17.05 -5.90
C ASP A 54 13.47 18.18 -5.71
N SER A 55 12.33 17.88 -5.08
CA SER A 55 11.29 18.88 -4.84
C SER A 55 11.82 20.04 -4.01
N THR A 56 11.47 21.26 -4.41
CA THR A 56 11.65 22.47 -3.61
C THR A 56 10.55 22.67 -2.57
N ARG A 57 9.60 21.73 -2.49
CA ARG A 57 8.43 21.77 -1.60
C ARG A 57 8.30 20.55 -0.69
N PRO A 58 9.42 19.96 -0.17
CA PRO A 58 9.28 18.80 0.67
C PRO A 58 8.45 19.12 1.91
N VAL A 59 7.79 18.10 2.43
CA VAL A 59 7.11 18.13 3.72
C VAL A 59 7.73 17.08 4.60
N MET A 60 8.02 17.40 5.85
CA MET A 60 8.69 16.53 6.79
C MET A 60 7.92 16.48 8.11
N LEU A 61 7.97 15.33 8.75
CA LEU A 61 7.50 15.12 10.12
C LEU A 61 8.70 14.88 11.02
N ILE A 62 8.84 15.66 12.06
CA ILE A 62 9.73 15.40 13.19
C ILE A 62 8.89 14.67 14.23
N TRP A 63 9.31 13.46 14.60
CA TRP A 63 8.68 12.64 15.62
C TRP A 63 9.63 12.45 16.79
N PRO A 64 9.59 13.28 17.83
CA PRO A 64 10.41 13.08 19.03
C PRO A 64 9.92 11.84 19.79
N ARG A 65 10.85 11.06 20.35
CA ARG A 65 10.51 9.95 21.26
C ARG A 65 9.77 10.45 22.49
N ASN A 66 10.18 11.59 22.99
CA ASN A 66 9.54 12.31 24.09
C ASN A 66 9.19 13.72 23.63
N GLY A 67 7.92 14.02 23.49
CA GLY A 67 7.44 15.34 23.07
C GLY A 67 6.38 15.28 21.97
N ALA A 68 5.89 16.45 21.59
CA ALA A 68 4.89 16.56 20.54
C ALA A 68 5.55 16.53 19.14
N PRO A 69 4.97 15.83 18.17
CA PRO A 69 5.48 15.84 16.80
C PRO A 69 5.26 17.19 16.14
N VAL A 70 6.09 17.47 15.11
CA VAL A 70 6.07 18.73 14.37
C VAL A 70 6.10 18.45 12.86
N ILE A 71 5.18 19.04 12.11
CA ILE A 71 5.22 19.04 10.65
C ILE A 71 5.97 20.29 10.17
N VAL A 72 6.96 20.12 9.32
CA VAL A 72 7.63 21.21 8.60
C VAL A 72 7.13 21.19 7.16
N ALA A 73 6.45 22.25 6.73
CA ALA A 73 5.76 22.28 5.44
C ALA A 73 5.93 23.64 4.74
N ASN A 74 5.89 23.60 3.40
CA ASN A 74 5.73 24.83 2.63
C ASN A 74 4.30 25.38 2.77
N LYS A 75 4.11 26.69 2.52
CA LYS A 75 2.82 27.37 2.68
C LYS A 75 1.66 26.74 1.89
N ILE A 76 1.94 26.11 0.73
CA ILE A 76 0.90 25.47 -0.10
C ILE A 76 0.41 24.16 0.53
N ALA A 77 1.33 23.36 1.07
CA ALA A 77 1.02 22.06 1.67
C ALA A 77 0.47 22.19 3.11
N ALA A 78 0.77 23.31 3.78
CA ALA A 78 0.43 23.49 5.19
C ALA A 78 -1.07 23.45 5.48
N GLY A 79 -1.91 24.05 4.61
CA GLY A 79 -3.35 24.08 4.83
C GLY A 79 -4.01 22.71 4.90
N LEU A 80 -3.49 21.73 4.13
CA LEU A 80 -3.95 20.34 4.22
C LEU A 80 -3.45 19.67 5.51
N ALA A 81 -2.20 19.91 5.90
CA ALA A 81 -1.65 19.41 7.14
C ALA A 81 -2.44 19.93 8.36
N GLU A 82 -2.76 21.23 8.38
CA GLU A 82 -3.54 21.85 9.45
C GLU A 82 -5.00 21.35 9.53
N ARG A 83 -5.61 21.08 8.37
CA ARG A 83 -6.99 20.59 8.29
C ARG A 83 -7.11 19.11 8.65
N ASP A 84 -6.19 18.28 8.16
CA ASP A 84 -6.34 16.81 8.09
C ASP A 84 -5.48 16.06 9.11
N SER A 85 -4.40 16.67 9.63
CA SER A 85 -3.53 16.03 10.60
C SER A 85 -4.07 16.17 12.04
N TRP A 86 -3.75 15.18 12.86
CA TRP A 86 -3.87 15.27 14.31
C TRP A 86 -2.67 16.00 14.95
N VAL A 87 -1.56 16.16 14.19
CA VAL A 87 -0.36 16.90 14.64
C VAL A 87 -0.70 18.38 14.73
N GLU A 88 -0.51 18.98 15.93
CA GLU A 88 -0.94 20.35 16.18
C GLU A 88 0.03 21.40 15.67
N ARG A 89 1.34 21.11 15.77
CA ARG A 89 2.39 22.07 15.40
C ARG A 89 2.78 21.90 13.93
N VAL A 90 2.47 22.91 13.12
CA VAL A 90 2.93 23.02 11.73
C VAL A 90 3.82 24.24 11.61
N VAL A 91 5.08 24.03 11.20
CA VAL A 91 6.07 25.10 10.99
C VAL A 91 6.25 25.34 9.50
N LEU A 92 6.15 26.60 9.10
CA LEU A 92 6.15 26.99 7.69
C LEU A 92 7.53 27.42 7.22
N TYR A 93 7.80 27.13 5.96
CA TYR A 93 8.88 27.75 5.17
C TYR A 93 8.34 28.24 3.83
N GLU A 94 9.04 29.18 3.19
CA GLU A 94 8.66 29.69 1.89
C GLU A 94 9.41 28.96 0.78
N ALA A 95 8.72 28.07 0.06
CA ALA A 95 9.32 27.33 -1.04
C ALA A 95 9.91 28.26 -2.10
N TYR A 96 11.03 27.88 -2.71
CA TYR A 96 11.85 28.64 -3.68
C TYR A 96 12.64 29.81 -3.09
N VAL A 97 12.41 30.20 -1.85
CA VAL A 97 13.11 31.27 -1.13
C VAL A 97 13.96 30.69 0.00
N ASP A 98 13.33 29.88 0.85
CA ASP A 98 13.97 29.25 2.00
C ASP A 98 14.45 27.83 1.64
N SER A 99 15.57 27.41 2.24
CA SER A 99 15.90 25.99 2.24
C SER A 99 15.01 25.24 3.25
N ALA A 100 14.26 24.24 2.75
CA ALA A 100 13.47 23.37 3.59
C ALA A 100 14.33 22.61 4.62
N TRP A 101 15.57 22.28 4.25
CA TRP A 101 16.50 21.52 5.08
C TRP A 101 17.16 22.36 6.17
N ALA A 102 17.45 23.62 5.85
CA ALA A 102 17.85 24.60 6.87
C ALA A 102 16.72 24.80 7.89
N LYS A 103 15.47 24.98 7.40
CA LYS A 103 14.30 25.10 8.27
C LYS A 103 14.09 23.86 9.15
N LEU A 104 14.23 22.66 8.57
CA LEU A 104 14.17 21.41 9.33
C LEU A 104 15.20 21.39 10.47
N THR A 105 16.46 21.75 10.18
CA THR A 105 17.51 21.74 11.21
C THR A 105 17.30 22.78 12.30
N ASP A 106 16.72 23.92 11.98
CA ASP A 106 16.35 24.93 12.98
C ASP A 106 15.26 24.41 13.93
N VAL A 107 14.20 23.78 13.37
CA VAL A 107 13.14 23.17 14.15
C VAL A 107 13.66 22.02 15.02
N LEU A 108 14.58 21.18 14.48
CA LEU A 108 15.24 20.13 15.27
C LEU A 108 15.99 20.71 16.49
N LYS A 109 16.70 21.81 16.31
CA LYS A 109 17.39 22.52 17.43
C LYS A 109 16.38 23.10 18.43
N GLU A 110 15.30 23.73 17.96
CA GLU A 110 14.23 24.24 18.80
C GLU A 110 13.60 23.12 19.66
N CYS A 111 13.49 21.89 19.12
CA CYS A 111 13.04 20.70 19.83
C CYS A 111 14.09 20.05 20.73
N GLY A 112 15.29 20.65 20.86
CA GLY A 112 16.38 20.09 21.65
C GLY A 112 17.11 18.89 21.00
N LEU A 113 16.88 18.65 19.71
CA LEU A 113 17.38 17.47 18.97
C LEU A 113 18.70 17.75 18.22
N GLY A 114 19.30 18.93 18.33
CA GLY A 114 20.51 19.30 17.57
C GLY A 114 21.76 18.49 17.88
N SER A 115 21.76 17.67 18.93
CA SER A 115 22.85 16.74 19.29
C SER A 115 22.34 15.33 19.59
N ALA A 116 21.08 15.05 19.26
CA ALA A 116 20.39 13.79 19.50
C ALA A 116 20.73 12.73 18.44
N LYS A 117 20.37 11.47 18.71
CA LYS A 117 20.40 10.38 17.75
C LYS A 117 19.05 10.32 17.01
N VAL A 118 19.06 10.72 15.75
CA VAL A 118 17.84 10.91 14.96
C VAL A 118 17.82 9.95 13.76
N GLY A 119 16.73 9.20 13.64
CA GLY A 119 16.46 8.31 12.49
C GLY A 119 15.95 9.09 11.28
N PHE A 120 16.51 8.79 10.12
CA PHE A 120 16.08 9.34 8.83
C PHE A 120 15.83 8.21 7.83
N GLU A 121 14.86 8.39 6.98
CA GLU A 121 14.60 7.50 5.83
C GLU A 121 15.63 7.79 4.73
N LYS A 122 16.80 7.20 4.81
CA LYS A 122 17.95 7.52 3.96
C LYS A 122 17.65 7.43 2.47
N ASP A 123 16.80 6.47 2.06
CA ASP A 123 16.42 6.26 0.66
C ASP A 123 15.54 7.39 0.09
N TYR A 124 14.94 8.20 0.95
CA TYR A 124 14.10 9.35 0.57
C TYR A 124 14.84 10.69 0.59
N PHE A 125 16.10 10.71 1.03
CA PHE A 125 16.93 11.93 1.06
C PHE A 125 18.03 11.82 0.01
N SER A 126 18.17 12.83 -0.83
CA SER A 126 19.34 12.91 -1.71
C SER A 126 20.62 13.11 -0.88
N ALA A 127 21.77 12.78 -1.47
CA ALA A 127 23.06 13.03 -0.82
C ALA A 127 23.23 14.52 -0.47
N ALA A 128 22.81 15.43 -1.34
CA ALA A 128 22.87 16.87 -1.11
C ALA A 128 22.04 17.30 0.11
N HIS A 129 20.82 16.78 0.25
CA HIS A 129 19.96 17.07 1.41
C HIS A 129 20.57 16.54 2.70
N TRP A 130 21.13 15.34 2.66
CA TRP A 130 21.83 14.72 3.79
C TRP A 130 23.03 15.57 4.25
N GLU A 131 23.82 16.07 3.31
CA GLU A 131 24.96 16.94 3.59
C GLU A 131 24.55 18.29 4.17
N GLU A 132 23.49 18.90 3.63
CA GLU A 132 22.93 20.15 4.15
C GLU A 132 22.46 20.03 5.60
N ILE A 133 21.69 18.96 5.91
CA ILE A 133 21.21 18.68 7.27
C ILE A 133 22.40 18.46 8.22
N ARG A 134 23.41 17.68 7.82
CA ARG A 134 24.62 17.47 8.61
C ARG A 134 25.37 18.78 8.89
N LYS A 135 25.46 19.66 7.90
CA LYS A 135 26.08 20.98 8.08
C LYS A 135 25.26 21.84 9.04
N GLY A 136 23.94 21.79 8.94
CA GLY A 136 23.03 22.57 9.79
C GLY A 136 23.03 22.08 11.26
N ALA A 137 23.20 20.77 11.51
CA ALA A 137 23.19 20.17 12.84
C ALA A 137 24.41 19.22 13.02
N PRO A 138 25.65 19.75 13.10
CA PRO A 138 26.88 18.94 13.02
C PRO A 138 27.11 18.02 14.24
N LYS A 139 26.41 18.22 15.34
CA LYS A 139 26.48 17.37 16.54
C LYS A 139 25.41 16.27 16.57
N MET A 140 24.44 16.33 15.65
CA MET A 140 23.37 15.35 15.56
C MET A 140 23.89 14.05 14.92
N GLN A 141 23.54 12.92 15.53
CA GLN A 141 23.85 11.61 14.98
C GLN A 141 22.70 11.17 14.07
N MET A 142 22.88 11.27 12.77
CA MET A 142 21.90 10.84 11.77
C MET A 142 22.10 9.34 11.49
N VAL A 143 21.03 8.56 11.63
CA VAL A 143 21.05 7.10 11.38
C VAL A 143 19.88 6.70 10.46
N GLU A 144 20.01 5.54 9.81
CA GLU A 144 18.97 4.96 8.96
C GLU A 144 17.82 4.40 9.81
N CYS A 145 16.56 4.63 9.39
CA CYS A 145 15.39 4.12 10.10
C CYS A 145 14.30 3.47 9.22
N THR A 146 14.51 3.31 7.90
CA THR A 146 13.50 2.75 7.00
C THR A 146 13.08 1.35 7.44
N ALA A 147 14.02 0.46 7.71
CA ALA A 147 13.75 -0.90 8.17
C ALA A 147 13.01 -0.94 9.53
N LEU A 148 13.28 0.02 10.41
CA LEU A 148 12.55 0.17 11.67
C LEU A 148 11.10 0.52 11.39
N MET A 149 10.85 1.50 10.52
CA MET A 149 9.50 1.93 10.17
C MET A 149 8.71 0.82 9.45
N ASP A 150 9.35 0.02 8.61
CA ASP A 150 8.71 -1.16 8.01
C ASP A 150 8.21 -2.12 9.09
N ARG A 151 9.07 -2.45 10.08
CA ARG A 151 8.69 -3.31 11.22
C ARG A 151 7.54 -2.72 12.04
N VAL A 152 7.42 -1.40 12.15
CA VAL A 152 6.28 -0.75 12.82
C VAL A 152 4.99 -1.04 12.08
N ARG A 153 4.98 -0.85 10.75
CA ARG A 153 3.77 -1.00 9.93
C ARG A 153 3.35 -2.46 9.68
N TRP A 154 4.24 -3.43 9.93
CA TRP A 154 3.88 -4.84 9.74
C TRP A 154 2.66 -5.24 10.55
N ILE A 155 2.58 -4.81 11.80
CA ILE A 155 1.49 -5.15 12.71
C ILE A 155 0.47 -4.02 12.76
N LYS A 156 -0.71 -4.28 12.25
CA LYS A 156 -1.82 -3.32 12.17
C LYS A 156 -2.54 -3.20 13.51
N THR A 157 -2.99 -2.00 13.81
CA THR A 157 -3.96 -1.77 14.89
C THR A 157 -5.36 -2.19 14.45
N ASP A 158 -6.28 -2.36 15.39
CA ASP A 158 -7.68 -2.68 15.07
C ASP A 158 -8.33 -1.58 14.20
N ASP A 159 -7.99 -0.31 14.43
CA ASP A 159 -8.47 0.81 13.62
C ASP A 159 -7.95 0.71 12.17
N GLU A 160 -6.68 0.32 11.96
CA GLU A 160 -6.11 0.08 10.63
C GLU A 160 -6.79 -1.10 9.93
N VAL A 161 -6.99 -2.22 10.64
CA VAL A 161 -7.68 -3.40 10.11
C VAL A 161 -9.10 -3.06 9.69
N ALA A 162 -9.85 -2.35 10.53
CA ALA A 162 -11.21 -1.92 10.23
C ALA A 162 -11.27 -1.03 8.97
N LEU A 163 -10.30 -0.12 8.80
CA LEU A 163 -10.23 0.75 7.63
C LEU A 163 -9.86 -0.03 6.35
N ILE A 164 -8.91 -0.96 6.43
CA ILE A 164 -8.52 -1.83 5.31
C ILE A 164 -9.71 -2.72 4.89
N ARG A 165 -10.42 -3.34 5.84
CA ARG A 165 -11.64 -4.12 5.55
C ARG A 165 -12.68 -3.27 4.84
N ARG A 166 -12.91 -2.04 5.32
CA ARG A 166 -13.84 -1.11 4.68
C ARG A 166 -13.40 -0.76 3.25
N ALA A 167 -12.11 -0.53 3.03
CA ALA A 167 -11.58 -0.28 1.69
C ALA A 167 -11.75 -1.50 0.78
N ALA A 168 -11.50 -2.71 1.28
CA ALA A 168 -11.71 -3.95 0.53
C ALA A 168 -13.19 -4.15 0.15
N ASP A 169 -14.13 -3.96 1.09
CA ASP A 169 -15.57 -4.05 0.83
C ASP A 169 -16.04 -3.09 -0.27
N LEU A 170 -15.55 -1.85 -0.22
CA LEU A 170 -15.91 -0.83 -1.22
C LEU A 170 -15.29 -1.11 -2.60
N LEU A 171 -14.08 -1.69 -2.65
CA LEU A 171 -13.49 -2.09 -3.91
C LEU A 171 -14.21 -3.28 -4.53
N ASP A 172 -14.66 -4.25 -3.73
CA ASP A 172 -15.54 -5.34 -4.19
C ASP A 172 -16.87 -4.78 -4.72
N ASP A 173 -17.47 -3.74 -4.08
CA ASP A 173 -18.64 -3.04 -4.61
C ASP A 173 -18.35 -2.42 -5.98
N ALA A 174 -17.20 -1.79 -6.15
CA ALA A 174 -16.81 -1.20 -7.42
C ALA A 174 -16.66 -2.25 -8.52
N TYR A 175 -16.09 -3.41 -8.22
CA TYR A 175 -16.00 -4.54 -9.13
C TYR A 175 -17.40 -5.06 -9.52
N LEU A 176 -18.25 -5.35 -8.55
CA LEU A 176 -19.58 -5.90 -8.79
C LEU A 176 -20.43 -4.94 -9.65
N GLU A 177 -20.38 -3.63 -9.37
CA GLU A 177 -21.12 -2.62 -10.14
C GLU A 177 -20.57 -2.50 -11.57
N ALA A 178 -19.26 -2.44 -11.76
CA ALA A 178 -18.67 -2.30 -13.07
C ALA A 178 -18.79 -3.58 -13.91
N PHE A 179 -18.55 -4.74 -13.34
CA PHE A 179 -18.67 -6.04 -14.03
C PHE A 179 -20.09 -6.33 -14.47
N GLY A 180 -21.10 -5.96 -13.67
CA GLY A 180 -22.49 -6.09 -14.04
C GLY A 180 -22.93 -5.28 -15.27
N ARG A 181 -22.09 -4.31 -15.70
CA ARG A 181 -22.37 -3.47 -16.88
C ARG A 181 -21.58 -3.87 -18.14
N ILE A 182 -20.62 -4.79 -18.02
CA ILE A 182 -19.79 -5.24 -19.16
C ILE A 182 -20.66 -5.90 -20.21
N LYS A 183 -20.42 -5.54 -21.48
CA LYS A 183 -21.08 -6.13 -22.64
C LYS A 183 -20.04 -6.43 -23.73
N PRO A 184 -20.27 -7.47 -24.57
CA PRO A 184 -19.52 -7.60 -25.82
C PRO A 184 -19.59 -6.30 -26.63
N GLY A 185 -18.45 -5.85 -27.14
CA GLY A 185 -18.32 -4.57 -27.85
C GLY A 185 -17.84 -3.41 -26.98
N ASP A 186 -17.84 -3.54 -25.66
CA ASP A 186 -17.15 -2.58 -24.77
C ASP A 186 -15.63 -2.65 -25.00
N THR A 187 -14.90 -1.58 -24.70
CA THR A 187 -13.43 -1.59 -24.71
C THR A 187 -12.87 -1.80 -23.30
N GLU A 188 -11.64 -2.33 -23.21
CA GLU A 188 -10.92 -2.40 -21.93
C GLU A 188 -10.89 -1.02 -21.23
N ARG A 189 -10.59 0.05 -21.98
CA ARG A 189 -10.58 1.44 -21.49
C ARG A 189 -11.91 1.86 -20.87
N LYS A 190 -13.04 1.51 -21.52
CA LYS A 190 -14.37 1.86 -21.00
C LYS A 190 -14.62 1.20 -19.65
N VAL A 191 -14.35 -0.10 -19.53
CA VAL A 191 -14.58 -0.83 -18.28
C VAL A 191 -13.63 -0.37 -17.19
N HIS A 192 -12.35 -0.12 -17.51
CA HIS A 192 -11.40 0.49 -16.60
C HIS A 192 -11.92 1.83 -16.06
N ALA A 193 -12.41 2.72 -16.93
CA ALA A 193 -13.00 3.99 -16.54
C ALA A 193 -14.23 3.83 -15.63
N ASP A 194 -15.06 2.81 -15.88
CA ASP A 194 -16.23 2.48 -15.05
C ASP A 194 -15.80 2.05 -13.63
N ILE A 195 -14.78 1.20 -13.50
CA ILE A 195 -14.22 0.80 -12.20
C ILE A 195 -13.65 2.01 -11.46
N MET A 196 -12.78 2.79 -12.13
CA MET A 196 -12.14 3.97 -11.55
C MET A 196 -13.17 5.00 -11.10
N GLY A 197 -14.17 5.30 -11.95
CA GLY A 197 -15.23 6.23 -11.63
C GLY A 197 -16.10 5.76 -10.47
N THR A 198 -16.35 4.45 -10.37
CA THR A 198 -17.09 3.87 -9.24
C THR A 198 -16.28 3.98 -7.95
N CYS A 199 -14.99 3.68 -7.96
CA CYS A 199 -14.13 3.88 -6.79
C CYS A 199 -14.21 5.32 -6.26
N LEU A 200 -14.09 6.31 -7.13
CA LEU A 200 -14.20 7.72 -6.73
C LEU A 200 -15.60 8.07 -6.16
N ARG A 201 -16.69 7.55 -6.76
CA ARG A 201 -18.05 7.77 -6.23
C ARG A 201 -18.26 7.13 -4.86
N LEU A 202 -17.62 6.01 -4.59
CA LEU A 202 -17.67 5.33 -3.30
C LEU A 202 -16.80 5.97 -2.22
N GLY A 203 -16.06 7.05 -2.56
CA GLY A 203 -15.32 7.87 -1.61
C GLY A 203 -13.83 7.55 -1.50
N PHE A 204 -13.28 6.74 -2.40
CA PHE A 204 -11.84 6.59 -2.49
C PHE A 204 -11.18 7.89 -2.96
N GLU A 205 -10.04 8.20 -2.40
CA GLU A 205 -9.26 9.41 -2.74
C GLU A 205 -8.51 9.23 -4.06
N TRP A 206 -8.08 8.01 -4.32
CA TRP A 206 -7.34 7.63 -5.50
C TRP A 206 -7.47 6.14 -5.74
N ALA A 207 -7.41 5.74 -7.00
CA ALA A 207 -7.35 4.35 -7.42
C ALA A 207 -6.46 4.21 -8.65
N HIS A 208 -5.93 3.03 -8.87
CA HIS A 208 -5.25 2.62 -10.10
C HIS A 208 -5.40 1.12 -10.29
N GLY A 209 -5.13 0.63 -11.46
CA GLY A 209 -5.20 -0.82 -11.68
C GLY A 209 -5.06 -1.20 -13.14
N ILE A 210 -5.27 -2.48 -13.38
CA ILE A 210 -5.14 -3.14 -14.67
C ILE A 210 -6.47 -3.80 -15.00
N PHE A 211 -6.88 -3.71 -16.25
CA PHE A 211 -8.02 -4.43 -16.82
C PHE A 211 -7.63 -4.92 -18.21
N ASN A 212 -7.31 -6.20 -18.36
CA ASN A 212 -6.86 -6.77 -19.62
C ASN A 212 -7.52 -8.11 -19.93
N ALA A 213 -8.03 -8.26 -21.15
CA ALA A 213 -8.39 -9.56 -21.71
C ALA A 213 -7.14 -10.45 -21.86
N PHE A 214 -7.26 -11.77 -21.64
CA PHE A 214 -6.12 -12.69 -21.72
C PHE A 214 -5.43 -12.66 -23.08
N ARG A 215 -6.17 -12.39 -24.15
CA ARG A 215 -5.58 -12.23 -25.50
C ARG A 215 -4.78 -10.94 -25.68
N ASN A 216 -4.95 -9.96 -24.78
CA ASN A 216 -4.07 -8.80 -24.64
C ASN A 216 -2.98 -9.13 -23.62
N ALA A 217 -2.09 -10.03 -24.01
CA ALA A 217 -1.14 -10.70 -23.13
C ALA A 217 0.09 -9.87 -22.72
N VAL A 218 0.00 -8.54 -22.79
CA VAL A 218 1.07 -7.65 -22.32
C VAL A 218 0.84 -7.34 -20.82
N PRO A 219 1.69 -7.84 -19.92
CA PRO A 219 1.57 -7.50 -18.50
C PRO A 219 1.66 -5.99 -18.30
N TYR A 220 0.79 -5.45 -17.47
CA TYR A 220 0.76 -4.02 -17.17
C TYR A 220 0.60 -3.11 -18.41
N ALA A 221 -0.10 -3.61 -19.45
CA ALA A 221 -0.33 -2.84 -20.68
C ALA A 221 -1.10 -1.52 -20.43
N GLY A 222 -1.70 -1.39 -19.26
CA GLY A 222 -2.65 -0.33 -18.98
C GLY A 222 -3.98 -0.57 -19.70
N GLU A 223 -4.82 0.41 -19.67
CA GLU A 223 -6.09 0.42 -20.36
C GLU A 223 -5.89 0.59 -21.86
N SER A 224 -6.51 -0.26 -22.65
CA SER A 224 -6.42 -0.27 -24.11
C SER A 224 -7.78 -0.15 -24.79
N ASP A 225 -7.77 0.07 -26.10
CA ASP A 225 -8.96 0.10 -26.93
C ASP A 225 -9.30 -1.28 -27.51
N VAL A 226 -8.77 -2.36 -26.94
CA VAL A 226 -9.16 -3.74 -27.27
C VAL A 226 -10.66 -3.90 -27.00
N VAL A 227 -11.41 -4.29 -28.02
CA VAL A 227 -12.85 -4.54 -27.95
C VAL A 227 -13.07 -5.91 -27.33
N LEU A 228 -13.91 -5.99 -26.30
CA LEU A 228 -14.25 -7.24 -25.63
C LEU A 228 -15.21 -8.08 -26.46
N GLU A 229 -14.94 -9.36 -26.54
CA GLU A 229 -15.70 -10.35 -27.30
C GLU A 229 -16.24 -11.44 -26.37
N LYS A 230 -17.30 -12.14 -26.83
CA LYS A 230 -17.80 -13.31 -26.11
C LYS A 230 -16.71 -14.37 -25.98
N GLY A 231 -16.53 -14.90 -24.77
CA GLY A 231 -15.50 -15.86 -24.43
C GLY A 231 -14.21 -15.23 -23.91
N ASP A 232 -14.07 -13.90 -23.94
CA ASP A 232 -12.91 -13.25 -23.32
C ASP A 232 -12.90 -13.52 -21.81
N ALA A 233 -11.80 -14.07 -21.32
CA ALA A 233 -11.45 -14.04 -19.90
C ALA A 233 -10.57 -12.81 -19.65
N ILE A 234 -10.83 -12.16 -18.53
CA ILE A 234 -10.23 -10.88 -18.18
C ILE A 234 -9.56 -10.97 -16.82
N ARG A 235 -8.35 -10.47 -16.76
CA ARG A 235 -7.61 -10.23 -15.53
C ARG A 235 -7.80 -8.80 -15.07
N THR A 236 -7.96 -8.63 -13.78
CA THR A 236 -7.86 -7.32 -13.13
C THR A 236 -6.85 -7.34 -12.00
N ASP A 237 -6.42 -6.15 -11.62
CA ASP A 237 -5.56 -5.91 -10.47
C ASP A 237 -5.73 -4.44 -10.07
N TYR A 238 -6.59 -4.18 -9.09
CA TYR A 238 -6.92 -2.80 -8.67
C TYR A 238 -6.54 -2.54 -7.23
N VAL A 239 -6.07 -1.32 -7.04
CA VAL A 239 -5.84 -0.71 -5.73
C VAL A 239 -6.65 0.56 -5.63
N ALA A 240 -7.39 0.72 -4.55
CA ALA A 240 -8.12 1.93 -4.25
C ALA A 240 -7.88 2.36 -2.79
N TYR A 241 -7.63 3.64 -2.56
CA TYR A 241 -7.21 4.15 -1.25
C TYR A 241 -8.33 4.91 -0.56
N LEU A 242 -8.69 4.43 0.63
CA LEU A 242 -9.64 5.06 1.54
C LEU A 242 -8.88 5.58 2.76
N GLN A 243 -8.84 6.90 2.96
CA GLN A 243 -8.05 7.53 4.02
C GLN A 243 -6.60 7.03 4.02
N SER A 244 -6.00 6.94 2.83
CA SER A 244 -4.66 6.41 2.52
C SER A 244 -4.47 4.89 2.61
N TYR A 245 -5.39 4.12 3.17
CA TYR A 245 -5.28 2.67 3.27
C TYR A 245 -5.89 1.97 2.05
N PRO A 246 -5.24 0.92 1.52
CA PRO A 246 -5.69 0.26 0.31
C PRO A 246 -6.77 -0.79 0.56
N GLY A 247 -7.77 -0.84 -0.33
CA GLY A 247 -8.34 -2.08 -0.81
C GLY A 247 -7.49 -2.52 -1.99
N HIS A 248 -7.05 -3.77 -2.03
CA HIS A 248 -6.18 -4.30 -3.08
C HIS A 248 -6.59 -5.71 -3.43
N GLN A 249 -7.37 -5.84 -4.48
CA GLN A 249 -7.93 -7.11 -4.92
C GLN A 249 -7.81 -7.28 -6.43
N SER A 250 -7.68 -8.55 -6.84
CA SER A 250 -7.81 -8.95 -8.24
C SER A 250 -8.98 -9.88 -8.39
N ARG A 251 -9.78 -9.64 -9.41
CA ARG A 251 -10.98 -10.41 -9.75
C ARG A 251 -10.94 -10.79 -11.23
N ASN A 252 -11.42 -11.98 -11.55
CA ASN A 252 -11.54 -12.41 -12.94
C ASN A 252 -12.99 -12.34 -13.40
N VAL A 253 -13.19 -11.91 -14.65
CA VAL A 253 -14.49 -11.86 -15.29
C VAL A 253 -14.41 -12.51 -16.66
N ILE A 254 -15.48 -13.21 -17.07
CA ILE A 254 -15.61 -13.82 -18.40
C ILE A 254 -16.82 -13.19 -19.09
N VAL A 255 -16.63 -12.77 -20.33
CA VAL A 255 -17.68 -12.19 -21.16
C VAL A 255 -18.51 -13.30 -21.78
N GLY A 256 -19.73 -13.51 -21.32
CA GLY A 256 -20.60 -14.62 -21.73
C GLY A 256 -20.21 -15.96 -21.08
N PRO A 257 -20.80 -17.09 -21.55
CA PRO A 257 -20.61 -18.38 -20.90
C PRO A 257 -19.15 -18.85 -20.92
N PRO A 258 -18.57 -19.29 -19.80
CA PRO A 258 -17.21 -19.82 -19.74
C PRO A 258 -17.08 -21.16 -20.48
N SER A 259 -15.94 -21.37 -21.12
CA SER A 259 -15.57 -22.69 -21.66
C SER A 259 -15.24 -23.69 -20.57
N ALA A 260 -15.25 -25.00 -20.90
CA ALA A 260 -14.82 -26.05 -19.97
C ALA A 260 -13.36 -25.88 -19.52
N GLU A 261 -12.50 -25.38 -20.42
CA GLU A 261 -11.09 -25.07 -20.14
C GLU A 261 -10.97 -23.91 -19.12
N GLN A 262 -11.67 -22.81 -19.35
CA GLN A 262 -11.67 -21.66 -18.45
C GLN A 262 -12.15 -22.04 -17.03
N LYS A 263 -13.23 -22.84 -16.94
CA LYS A 263 -13.70 -23.33 -15.63
C LYS A 263 -12.67 -24.19 -14.91
N ARG A 264 -12.02 -25.11 -15.64
CA ARG A 264 -10.98 -25.99 -15.09
C ARG A 264 -9.80 -25.16 -14.57
N ASP A 265 -9.29 -24.26 -15.41
CA ASP A 265 -8.08 -23.49 -15.09
C ASP A 265 -8.33 -22.50 -13.96
N TYR A 266 -9.49 -21.83 -13.95
CA TYR A 266 -9.89 -21.00 -12.80
C TYR A 266 -10.04 -21.83 -11.53
N GLY A 267 -10.64 -23.03 -11.61
CA GLY A 267 -10.76 -23.95 -10.47
C GLY A 267 -9.41 -24.34 -9.87
N ILE A 268 -8.40 -24.55 -10.71
CA ILE A 268 -7.02 -24.80 -10.24
C ILE A 268 -6.45 -23.54 -9.57
N ALA A 269 -6.63 -22.36 -10.15
CA ALA A 269 -6.12 -21.12 -9.59
C ALA A 269 -6.71 -20.83 -8.19
N ILE A 270 -8.02 -20.97 -8.04
CA ILE A 270 -8.69 -20.73 -6.75
C ILE A 270 -8.33 -21.80 -5.70
N GLU A 271 -8.14 -23.04 -6.11
CA GLU A 271 -7.67 -24.11 -5.20
C GLU A 271 -6.29 -23.79 -4.62
N ILE A 272 -5.35 -23.35 -5.48
CA ILE A 272 -3.99 -22.97 -5.04
C ILE A 272 -4.04 -21.72 -4.17
N HIS A 273 -4.86 -20.73 -4.54
CA HIS A 273 -5.07 -19.53 -3.72
C HIS A 273 -5.55 -19.89 -2.31
N ARG A 274 -6.57 -20.73 -2.19
CA ARG A 274 -7.11 -21.18 -0.89
C ARG A 274 -6.08 -21.95 -0.07
N LYS A 275 -5.32 -22.86 -0.67
CA LYS A 275 -4.22 -23.57 0.02
C LYS A 275 -3.15 -22.59 0.52
N THR A 276 -2.85 -21.57 -0.25
CA THR A 276 -1.90 -20.53 0.14
C THR A 276 -2.45 -19.70 1.29
N LEU A 277 -3.72 -19.32 1.22
CA LEU A 277 -4.43 -18.63 2.30
C LEU A 277 -4.36 -19.41 3.62
N ASP A 278 -4.70 -20.69 3.62
CA ASP A 278 -4.69 -21.55 4.82
C ASP A 278 -3.32 -21.65 5.50
N ARG A 279 -2.24 -21.42 4.75
CA ARG A 279 -0.87 -21.41 5.25
C ARG A 279 -0.43 -20.06 5.86
N CYS A 280 -1.19 -18.97 5.67
CA CYS A 280 -0.88 -17.65 6.19
C CYS A 280 -1.16 -17.57 7.70
N ARG A 281 -0.28 -18.17 8.51
CA ARG A 281 -0.42 -18.26 9.96
C ARG A 281 0.80 -17.69 10.67
N PRO A 282 0.65 -17.23 11.93
CA PRO A 282 1.80 -16.81 12.72
C PRO A 282 2.85 -17.93 12.80
N GLY A 283 4.12 -17.54 12.66
CA GLY A 283 5.25 -18.47 12.63
C GLY A 283 5.54 -19.10 11.26
N ALA A 284 4.71 -18.88 10.25
CA ALA A 284 5.00 -19.35 8.89
C ALA A 284 6.20 -18.58 8.30
N ASN A 285 7.23 -19.34 7.88
CA ASN A 285 8.36 -18.76 7.14
C ASN A 285 7.91 -18.38 5.73
N VAL A 286 8.19 -17.15 5.33
CA VAL A 286 7.71 -16.60 4.04
C VAL A 286 8.32 -17.33 2.84
N HIS A 287 9.60 -17.72 2.91
CA HIS A 287 10.22 -18.54 1.86
C HIS A 287 9.55 -19.90 1.71
N ASP A 288 9.26 -20.57 2.82
CA ASP A 288 8.64 -21.89 2.82
C ASP A 288 7.19 -21.83 2.32
N LEU A 289 6.45 -20.76 2.68
CA LEU A 289 5.13 -20.46 2.15
C LEU A 289 5.18 -20.29 0.62
N TRP A 290 6.10 -19.47 0.13
CA TRP A 290 6.33 -19.29 -1.30
C TRP A 290 6.65 -20.63 -1.97
N GLN A 291 7.59 -21.41 -1.43
CA GLN A 291 8.01 -22.70 -1.99
C GLN A 291 6.87 -23.73 -2.04
N ALA A 292 6.04 -23.77 -0.98
CA ALA A 292 4.86 -24.65 -0.94
C ALA A 292 3.86 -24.30 -2.04
N THR A 293 3.63 -23.00 -2.29
CA THR A 293 2.75 -22.52 -3.35
C THR A 293 3.32 -22.86 -4.73
N MET A 294 4.63 -22.68 -4.95
CA MET A 294 5.29 -23.09 -6.19
C MET A 294 5.16 -24.61 -6.44
N ASN A 295 5.28 -25.42 -5.38
CA ASN A 295 5.08 -26.86 -5.50
C ASN A 295 3.63 -27.23 -5.90
N ASP A 296 2.63 -26.47 -5.45
CA ASP A 296 1.23 -26.68 -5.86
C ASP A 296 1.02 -26.31 -7.33
N PHE A 297 1.61 -25.20 -7.83
CA PHE A 297 1.60 -24.87 -9.24
C PHE A 297 2.26 -25.96 -10.09
N LYS A 298 3.43 -26.44 -9.67
CA LYS A 298 4.13 -27.53 -10.36
C LYS A 298 3.30 -28.81 -10.44
N LYS A 299 2.63 -29.20 -9.36
CA LYS A 299 1.73 -30.37 -9.33
C LYS A 299 0.55 -30.21 -10.28
N ALA A 300 0.08 -28.97 -10.48
CA ALA A 300 -0.97 -28.65 -11.44
C ALA A 300 -0.47 -28.60 -12.90
N GLY A 301 0.82 -28.77 -13.14
CA GLY A 301 1.44 -28.67 -14.47
C GLY A 301 1.65 -27.23 -14.95
N TRP A 302 1.65 -26.27 -14.03
CA TRP A 302 1.79 -24.85 -14.31
C TRP A 302 3.19 -24.33 -13.97
N ALA A 303 3.52 -23.11 -14.44
CA ALA A 303 4.79 -22.47 -14.13
C ALA A 303 4.96 -22.28 -12.62
N ASP A 304 6.17 -22.57 -12.11
CA ASP A 304 6.51 -22.61 -10.69
C ASP A 304 7.64 -21.63 -10.31
N ASN A 305 7.73 -20.50 -11.02
CA ASN A 305 8.81 -19.54 -10.87
C ASN A 305 8.33 -18.09 -10.66
N HIS A 306 7.19 -17.90 -10.01
CA HIS A 306 6.67 -16.57 -9.72
C HIS A 306 7.61 -15.75 -8.83
N MET A 307 7.70 -14.46 -9.10
CA MET A 307 8.54 -13.55 -8.32
C MET A 307 8.06 -13.44 -6.89
N LEU A 308 6.74 -13.34 -6.70
CA LEU A 308 6.07 -13.22 -5.41
C LEU A 308 4.69 -13.88 -5.46
N ILE A 309 4.12 -14.14 -4.29
CA ILE A 309 2.76 -14.66 -4.10
C ILE A 309 1.92 -13.73 -3.23
N GLY A 310 2.40 -12.55 -2.95
CA GLY A 310 1.74 -11.54 -2.13
C GLY A 310 2.74 -10.61 -1.45
N HIS A 311 2.20 -9.67 -0.69
CA HIS A 311 2.99 -8.68 0.04
C HIS A 311 2.16 -8.09 1.19
N SER A 312 2.82 -7.46 2.16
CA SER A 312 2.12 -6.65 3.15
C SER A 312 1.57 -5.37 2.52
N VAL A 313 0.63 -4.76 3.20
CA VAL A 313 0.00 -3.50 2.79
C VAL A 313 0.09 -2.44 3.89
N GLY A 314 -0.08 -1.20 3.51
CA GLY A 314 -0.11 -0.07 4.44
C GLY A 314 -0.49 1.22 3.72
N PRO A 315 -0.51 2.35 4.43
CA PRO A 315 -0.95 3.62 3.85
C PRO A 315 -0.01 4.12 2.76
N TRP A 316 -0.54 4.95 1.88
CA TRP A 316 0.14 5.68 0.80
C TRP A 316 0.60 4.81 -0.37
N TRP A 317 1.25 3.64 -0.12
CA TRP A 317 1.65 2.68 -1.13
C TRP A 317 1.29 1.26 -0.68
N HIS A 318 0.59 0.51 -1.53
CA HIS A 318 0.01 -0.78 -1.19
C HIS A 318 1.04 -1.89 -1.04
N GLN A 319 2.11 -1.88 -1.84
CA GLN A 319 3.11 -2.95 -1.85
C GLN A 319 4.24 -2.63 -0.86
N GLN A 320 4.19 -3.28 0.29
CA GLN A 320 5.14 -3.06 1.39
C GLN A 320 5.77 -4.39 1.86
N GLU A 321 6.91 -4.32 2.53
CA GLU A 321 7.50 -5.49 3.20
C GLU A 321 6.59 -5.98 4.36
N PRO A 322 6.57 -7.30 4.63
CA PRO A 322 7.28 -8.35 3.92
C PRO A 322 6.67 -8.67 2.56
N ILE A 323 7.53 -8.83 1.56
CA ILE A 323 7.14 -9.38 0.26
C ILE A 323 7.20 -10.90 0.35
N LEU A 324 6.12 -11.57 -0.04
CA LEU A 324 6.02 -13.04 0.02
C LEU A 324 6.72 -13.67 -1.20
N ARG A 325 8.03 -13.83 -1.09
CA ARG A 325 8.91 -14.24 -2.20
C ARG A 325 9.98 -15.25 -1.79
N ARG A 326 10.62 -15.81 -2.81
CA ARG A 326 11.78 -16.69 -2.62
C ARG A 326 12.90 -15.97 -1.83
N LYS A 327 13.52 -16.69 -0.91
CA LYS A 327 14.62 -16.19 -0.04
C LYS A 327 14.22 -15.02 0.86
N SER A 328 12.94 -14.80 1.12
CA SER A 328 12.53 -13.85 2.14
C SER A 328 12.98 -14.37 3.51
N PRO A 329 13.61 -13.52 4.34
CA PRO A 329 14.04 -13.92 5.70
C PRO A 329 12.90 -13.81 6.73
N HIS A 330 11.73 -13.32 6.32
CA HIS A 330 10.67 -12.95 7.23
C HIS A 330 9.83 -14.15 7.66
N VAL A 331 9.19 -13.99 8.81
CA VAL A 331 8.20 -14.90 9.38
C VAL A 331 6.92 -14.11 9.55
N LEU A 332 5.77 -14.70 9.27
CA LEU A 332 4.49 -14.07 9.48
C LEU A 332 4.20 -13.92 10.98
N GLU A 333 3.72 -12.76 11.38
CA GLU A 333 3.31 -12.43 12.73
C GLU A 333 1.81 -12.16 12.76
N GLU A 334 1.16 -12.44 13.89
CA GLU A 334 -0.22 -12.03 14.13
C GLU A 334 -0.38 -10.51 13.97
N GLY A 335 -1.49 -10.08 13.35
CA GLY A 335 -1.76 -8.68 13.08
C GLY A 335 -1.17 -8.16 11.76
N MET A 336 -0.41 -8.98 11.01
CA MET A 336 -0.02 -8.62 9.64
C MET A 336 -1.24 -8.67 8.72
N VAL A 337 -1.34 -7.71 7.79
CA VAL A 337 -2.30 -7.75 6.69
C VAL A 337 -1.55 -7.92 5.38
N LEU A 338 -1.97 -8.90 4.61
CA LEU A 338 -1.36 -9.31 3.36
C LEU A 338 -2.35 -9.10 2.20
N ALA A 339 -1.85 -8.62 1.07
CA ALA A 339 -2.48 -8.85 -0.23
C ALA A 339 -1.92 -10.17 -0.77
N LEU A 340 -2.73 -11.21 -0.76
CA LEU A 340 -2.33 -12.56 -1.16
C LEU A 340 -2.73 -12.83 -2.59
N GLU A 341 -1.75 -13.06 -3.49
CA GLU A 341 -1.94 -13.04 -4.94
C GLU A 341 -1.20 -14.16 -5.70
N PRO A 342 -1.29 -15.43 -5.30
CA PRO A 342 -0.72 -16.49 -6.11
C PRO A 342 -1.48 -16.60 -7.44
N HIS A 343 -0.84 -16.15 -8.54
CA HIS A 343 -1.47 -16.11 -9.86
C HIS A 343 -0.65 -16.86 -10.91
N VAL A 344 -1.32 -17.35 -11.94
CA VAL A 344 -0.68 -18.03 -13.06
C VAL A 344 -1.52 -17.91 -14.33
N ASN A 345 -0.86 -17.83 -15.48
CA ASN A 345 -1.52 -17.77 -16.79
C ASN A 345 -2.65 -16.74 -16.86
N PHE A 346 -2.45 -15.56 -16.26
CA PHE A 346 -3.45 -14.47 -16.14
C PHE A 346 -4.66 -14.75 -15.22
N TRP A 347 -4.87 -15.98 -14.73
CA TRP A 347 -5.83 -16.23 -13.66
C TRP A 347 -5.28 -15.64 -12.36
N HIS A 348 -5.84 -14.52 -11.95
CA HIS A 348 -5.37 -13.72 -10.82
C HIS A 348 -6.50 -13.50 -9.83
N VAL A 349 -6.49 -14.26 -8.75
CA VAL A 349 -7.34 -14.02 -7.59
C VAL A 349 -6.46 -13.46 -6.49
N GLN A 350 -6.81 -12.27 -6.02
CA GLN A 350 -6.07 -11.59 -4.96
C GLN A 350 -7.03 -11.14 -3.87
N ASP A 351 -6.67 -11.44 -2.64
CA ASP A 351 -7.45 -11.11 -1.47
C ASP A 351 -6.63 -10.42 -0.39
N MET A 352 -7.33 -9.60 0.40
CA MET A 352 -6.78 -8.99 1.61
C MET A 352 -6.99 -9.93 2.78
N VAL A 353 -5.91 -10.28 3.47
CA VAL A 353 -5.88 -11.32 4.51
C VAL A 353 -5.24 -10.79 5.77
N LEU A 354 -5.94 -10.89 6.90
CA LEU A 354 -5.37 -10.65 8.24
C LEU A 354 -4.83 -11.97 8.80
N VAL A 355 -3.56 -11.97 9.18
CA VAL A 355 -2.93 -13.09 9.89
C VAL A 355 -3.39 -13.06 11.35
N THR A 356 -4.05 -14.13 11.79
CA THR A 356 -4.57 -14.31 13.17
C THR A 356 -3.96 -15.53 13.82
N ASP A 357 -4.09 -15.68 15.13
CA ASP A 357 -3.67 -16.87 15.88
C ASP A 357 -4.48 -18.12 15.50
N GLY A 358 -5.68 -17.92 14.92
CA GLY A 358 -6.57 -18.96 14.39
C GLY A 358 -6.46 -19.14 12.87
N ALA A 359 -7.60 -19.31 12.22
CA ALA A 359 -7.70 -19.27 10.76
C ALA A 359 -7.44 -17.83 10.25
N PRO A 360 -6.75 -17.67 9.11
CA PRO A 360 -6.61 -16.37 8.49
C PRO A 360 -7.96 -15.70 8.24
N ASP A 361 -8.08 -14.42 8.53
CA ASP A 361 -9.33 -13.69 8.38
C ASP A 361 -9.35 -12.98 7.01
N LEU A 362 -10.29 -13.36 6.16
CA LEU A 362 -10.45 -12.81 4.83
C LEU A 362 -11.14 -11.45 4.90
N LEU A 363 -10.41 -10.37 4.65
CA LEU A 363 -10.94 -9.00 4.72
C LEU A 363 -11.74 -8.61 3.48
N SER A 364 -11.51 -9.26 2.33
CA SER A 364 -12.15 -9.01 1.03
C SER A 364 -13.15 -10.11 0.66
N ALA A 365 -14.04 -10.48 1.60
CA ALA A 365 -14.94 -11.61 1.44
C ALA A 365 -16.26 -11.28 0.69
N LYS A 366 -16.47 -10.02 0.30
CA LYS A 366 -17.74 -9.58 -0.27
C LYS A 366 -17.98 -10.08 -1.69
N PHE A 367 -16.92 -10.12 -2.50
CA PHE A 367 -16.97 -10.66 -3.85
C PHE A 367 -16.79 -12.19 -3.79
N ASN A 368 -17.74 -12.94 -4.37
CA ASN A 368 -17.60 -14.40 -4.47
C ASN A 368 -16.51 -14.75 -5.49
N THR A 369 -15.42 -15.37 -5.03
CA THR A 369 -14.30 -15.83 -5.87
C THR A 369 -14.34 -17.33 -6.15
N ASP A 370 -15.39 -18.07 -5.76
CA ASP A 370 -15.52 -19.52 -6.02
C ASP A 370 -15.60 -19.82 -7.52
N GLU A 371 -16.18 -18.90 -8.27
CA GLU A 371 -16.32 -18.94 -9.70
C GLU A 371 -15.93 -17.59 -10.31
N PRO A 372 -15.44 -17.54 -11.56
CA PRO A 372 -15.22 -16.26 -12.23
C PRO A 372 -16.56 -15.54 -12.41
N PHE A 373 -16.55 -14.21 -12.32
CA PHE A 373 -17.74 -13.43 -12.60
C PHE A 373 -18.14 -13.58 -14.08
N ILE A 374 -19.42 -13.80 -14.37
CA ILE A 374 -19.93 -13.91 -15.72
C ILE A 374 -20.65 -12.62 -16.10
N ALA A 375 -20.15 -11.94 -17.13
CA ALA A 375 -20.70 -10.69 -17.63
C ALA A 375 -21.33 -10.86 -19.03
N GLY A 376 -22.38 -10.11 -19.34
CA GLY A 376 -23.05 -10.07 -20.66
C GLY A 376 -24.16 -11.09 -20.81
#